data_95e4617ec10ce04a891858b0c243ee98
#
_entry.id   95e4617ec10ce04a891858b0c243ee98
#
_cell.length_a   1.000
_cell.length_b   1.000
_cell.length_c   1.000
_cell.angle_alpha   90.00
_cell.angle_beta   90.00
_cell.angle_gamma   90.00
#
_symmetry.space_group_name_H-M   'P 1'
#
loop_
_entity.id
_entity.type
_entity.pdbx_description
1 polymer ?
#
loop_
_entity_poly.entity_id
_entity_poly.type
_entity_poly.pdbx_seq_one_letter_code
_entity_poly.pdbx_strand_id
1 'polypeptide(L)' 'MANTAVIRDAYGVPAMFVGSKTGQDDAPFVFIRVGDEERRMRWAEWDALPAWTGARPSWAAKR' A
#
# COMPACT_ATOMS: atom_id res chain seq x y z
N MET A 1 -6.89 -2.99 -18.90
CA MET A 1 -7.19 -2.58 -18.01
C MET A 1 -6.27 -2.01 -17.24
N ALA A 2 -6.42 -1.16 -16.77
CA ALA A 2 -5.54 -0.50 -16.17
C ALA A 2 -5.26 -1.00 -14.96
N ASN A 3 -4.17 -1.12 -14.59
CA ASN A 3 -3.85 -1.57 -13.47
C ASN A 3 -3.29 -0.56 -12.70
N THR A 4 -3.95 0.37 -12.15
CA THR A 4 -3.44 1.44 -11.40
C THR A 4 -3.18 1.03 -10.02
N ALA A 5 -2.01 1.21 -9.57
CA ALA A 5 -1.68 0.85 -8.21
C ALA A 5 -2.37 1.77 -7.25
N VAL A 6 -2.83 1.24 -6.16
CA VAL A 6 -3.49 2.02 -5.13
C VAL A 6 -2.45 2.60 -4.21
N ILE A 7 -2.47 3.90 -4.00
CA ILE A 7 -1.54 4.55 -3.12
C ILE A 7 -2.32 5.26 -2.04
N ARG A 8 -1.97 5.00 -0.81
CA ARG A 8 -2.62 5.62 0.33
C ARG A 8 -1.61 6.39 1.14
N ASP A 9 -2.11 7.31 1.92
CA ASP A 9 -1.28 8.15 2.75
C ASP A 9 -1.01 7.41 4.05
N ALA A 10 0.19 6.94 4.23
CA ALA A 10 0.55 6.21 5.43
C ALA A 10 1.32 7.14 6.32
N TYR A 11 0.58 7.89 7.12
CA TYR A 11 1.17 8.77 8.10
C TYR A 11 2.12 9.77 7.45
N GLY A 12 1.68 10.36 6.39
CA GLY A 12 2.46 11.40 5.75
C GLY A 12 3.33 10.95 4.60
N VAL A 13 3.37 9.67 4.32
CA VAL A 13 4.18 9.20 3.21
C VAL A 13 3.35 8.32 2.31
N PRO A 14 3.61 8.32 1.03
CA PRO A 14 2.81 7.49 0.13
C PRO A 14 3.20 6.03 0.24
N ALA A 15 2.22 5.17 0.35
CA ALA A 15 2.44 3.74 0.43
C ALA A 15 1.64 3.08 -0.69
N MET A 16 2.30 2.24 -1.46
CA MET A 16 1.67 1.61 -2.61
C MET A 16 1.30 0.17 -2.28
N PHE A 17 0.11 -0.22 -2.64
CA PHE A 17 -0.34 -1.60 -2.41
C PHE A 17 0.41 -2.53 -3.33
N VAL A 18 1.00 -3.55 -2.77
CA VAL A 18 1.72 -4.52 -3.57
C VAL A 18 0.94 -5.81 -3.64
N GLY A 19 0.41 -6.26 -2.55
CA GLY A 19 -0.32 -7.51 -2.53
C GLY A 19 -0.87 -7.78 -1.16
N SER A 20 -1.54 -8.88 -0.99
CA SER A 20 -2.10 -9.20 0.30
C SER A 20 -1.95 -10.68 0.58
N LYS A 21 -2.01 -11.04 1.81
CA LYS A 21 -1.90 -12.42 2.19
C LYS A 21 -2.73 -12.65 3.41
N THR A 22 -3.44 -13.74 3.46
CA THR A 22 -4.21 -14.12 4.61
C THR A 22 -3.45 -15.16 5.38
N GLY A 23 -3.12 -14.85 6.57
CA GLY A 23 -2.39 -15.78 7.38
C GLY A 23 -3.25 -16.87 7.83
N GLN A 24 -2.61 -17.94 8.25
CA GLN A 24 -3.31 -18.97 8.65
C GLN A 24 -3.93 -18.70 9.88
N ASP A 25 -3.39 -18.01 10.75
CA ASP A 25 -3.94 -17.87 11.93
C ASP A 25 -4.62 -16.67 12.04
N ASP A 26 -4.65 -15.83 11.27
CA ASP A 26 -5.36 -14.85 11.59
C ASP A 26 -5.48 -13.74 10.86
N ALA A 27 -5.16 -12.73 11.23
CA ALA A 27 -5.49 -11.51 10.62
C ALA A 27 -4.84 -11.41 9.30
N PRO A 28 -5.52 -11.02 8.29
CA PRO A 28 -4.90 -10.82 7.01
C PRO A 28 -4.06 -9.58 7.03
N PHE A 29 -3.02 -9.56 6.19
CA PHE A 29 -2.27 -8.34 6.08
C PHE A 29 -1.97 -8.02 4.65
N VAL A 30 -1.58 -6.78 4.40
CA VAL A 30 -1.23 -6.34 3.07
C VAL A 30 0.23 -6.03 3.03
N PHE A 31 0.82 -6.22 1.85
CA PHE A 31 2.20 -5.84 1.63
C PHE A 31 2.18 -4.53 0.88
N ILE A 32 2.95 -3.59 1.35
CA ILE A 32 2.99 -2.28 0.75
C ILE A 32 4.42 -1.89 0.49
N ARG A 33 4.60 -0.90 -0.33
CA ARG A 33 5.92 -0.41 -0.64
C ARG A 33 5.98 1.07 -0.36
N VAL A 34 7.00 1.49 0.35
CA VAL A 34 7.22 2.87 0.66
C VAL A 34 8.61 3.20 0.18
N GLY A 35 8.74 3.89 -0.93
CA GLY A 35 10.03 4.11 -1.54
C GLY A 35 10.59 2.82 -2.04
N ASP A 36 11.73 2.45 -1.56
CA ASP A 36 12.28 1.16 -1.96
C ASP A 36 12.23 0.20 -0.82
N GLU A 37 11.41 0.40 0.18
CA GLU A 37 11.26 -0.55 1.24
C GLU A 37 9.93 -1.22 1.15
N GLU A 38 9.88 -2.49 1.45
CA GLU A 38 8.65 -3.22 1.55
C GLU A 38 8.26 -3.34 2.98
N ARG A 39 6.98 -3.17 3.27
CA ARG A 39 6.48 -3.27 4.63
C ARG A 39 5.20 -4.04 4.63
N ARG A 40 4.72 -4.40 5.81
CA ARG A 40 3.48 -5.10 5.97
C ARG A 40 2.61 -4.34 6.92
N MET A 41 1.32 -4.41 6.75
CA MET A 41 0.42 -3.83 7.72
C MET A 41 -0.87 -4.62 7.70
N ARG A 42 -1.64 -4.52 8.76
CA ARG A 42 -2.86 -5.24 8.83
C ARG A 42 -3.85 -4.66 7.87
N TRP A 43 -4.72 -5.49 7.37
CA TRP A 43 -5.70 -5.06 6.42
C TRP A 43 -6.55 -3.93 6.97
N ALA A 44 -6.97 -4.06 8.23
CA ALA A 44 -7.79 -3.04 8.82
C ALA A 44 -7.07 -1.71 8.91
N GLU A 45 -5.78 -1.75 9.16
CA GLU A 45 -5.01 -0.53 9.22
C GLU A 45 -4.88 0.08 7.83
N TRP A 46 -4.65 -0.74 6.84
CA TRP A 46 -4.55 -0.25 5.48
C TRP A 46 -5.85 0.41 5.04
N ASP A 47 -6.97 -0.22 5.36
CA ASP A 47 -8.24 0.32 4.99
C ASP A 47 -8.55 1.63 5.65
N ALA A 48 -7.97 1.92 6.78
CA ALA A 48 -8.21 3.15 7.48
C ALA A 48 -7.37 4.30 6.97
N LEU A 49 -6.41 4.04 6.11
CA LEU A 49 -5.57 5.10 5.62
C LEU A 49 -6.27 5.89 4.53
N PRO A 50 -6.10 7.20 4.50
CA PRO A 50 -6.74 7.99 3.47
C PRO A 50 -6.02 7.84 2.13
N ALA A 51 -6.67 8.22 1.09
CA ALA A 51 -6.04 8.14 -0.21
C ALA A 51 -4.91 9.15 -0.31
N TRP A 52 -3.90 8.80 -1.06
CA TRP A 52 -2.79 9.72 -1.24
C TRP A 52 -3.20 10.80 -2.23
N THR A 53 -3.07 12.04 -1.80
CA THR A 53 -3.51 13.13 -2.64
C THR A 53 -2.36 13.94 -3.21
N GLY A 54 -1.15 13.61 -2.87
CA GLY A 54 -0.02 14.33 -3.42
C GLY A 54 0.38 13.83 -4.78
N ALA A 55 1.51 14.27 -5.24
CA ALA A 55 2.00 13.84 -6.53
C ALA A 55 2.36 12.37 -6.49
N ARG A 56 2.13 11.69 -7.58
CA ARG A 56 2.43 10.28 -7.62
C ARG A 56 3.91 10.06 -7.54
N PRO A 57 4.40 9.27 -6.63
CA PRO A 57 5.83 9.06 -6.51
C PRO A 57 6.38 8.34 -7.72
N SER A 58 7.59 8.68 -8.08
CA SER A 58 8.18 8.07 -9.26
C SER A 58 8.37 6.58 -9.08
N TRP A 59 8.65 6.12 -7.90
CA TRP A 59 8.84 4.69 -7.68
C TRP A 59 7.53 3.91 -7.78
N ALA A 60 6.41 4.60 -7.79
CA ALA A 60 5.14 3.93 -7.90
C ALA A 60 4.62 3.93 -9.31
N ALA A 61 5.36 4.48 -10.19
CA ALA A 61 4.88 4.50 -11.51
C ALA A 61 5.12 3.26 -12.17
N LYS A 62 5.09 2.52 -12.52
CA LYS A 62 5.35 1.38 -13.10
C LYS A 62 4.98 1.03 -14.12
N ARG A 63 5.09 0.68 -14.72
CA ARG A 63 4.86 0.29 -15.66
C ARG A 63 4.67 -0.28 -15.94
#